data_1d9893fd2f78572e75a1a74c120e6add
#
_entry.id   1d9893fd2f78572e75a1a74c120e6add
#
_cell.length_a   1.000
_cell.length_b   1.000
_cell.length_c   1.000
_cell.angle_alpha   90.00
_cell.angle_beta   90.00
_cell.angle_gamma   90.00
#
_symmetry.space_group_name_H-M   'P 1'
#
loop_
_entity.id
_entity.type
_entity.pdbx_description
1 polymer ?
#
loop_
_entity_poly.entity_id
_entity_poly.type
_entity_poly.pdbx_seq_one_letter_code
_entity_poly.pdbx_strand_id
1 'polypeptide(L)'
;MFELISWITMTLEISDEQQAIIDSKEDTIVISNPGAGKTTTLSLKVIDLLKNDVSPEKILCITYTAKAKKEMFDTIYKMAKEQGIPDSKIMKINIHTFHGMAFDYLTNTGLISGDIVGNNLLRYSLLESFESNQALNYGQDYIIQRLLGKIENSIRYIKSFGITPDKIDLKKTENIIEQTWSPTASFSVEDLKKFLQYYISGYE
;
A
#
# COMPACT_ATOMS: atom_id res chain seq x y z
N MET A 1 4.15 -42.76 -31.73
CA MET A 1 3.95 -42.20 -30.39
C MET A 1 4.87 -40.98 -30.16
N PHE A 2 5.01 -40.09 -31.17
CA PHE A 2 5.87 -38.88 -31.13
C PHE A 2 5.17 -37.60 -31.58
N GLU A 3 3.84 -37.61 -31.73
CA GLU A 3 3.06 -36.46 -32.24
C GLU A 3 2.19 -35.75 -31.19
N LEU A 4 2.34 -36.02 -29.90
CA LEU A 4 1.48 -35.47 -28.86
C LEU A 4 2.18 -34.39 -27.97
N ILE A 5 3.42 -34.00 -28.29
CA ILE A 5 4.17 -32.99 -27.50
C ILE A 5 4.20 -31.59 -28.19
N SER A 6 3.59 -31.45 -29.36
CA SER A 6 3.66 -30.24 -30.18
C SER A 6 2.63 -29.15 -29.83
N TRP A 7 1.83 -29.28 -28.77
CA TRP A 7 0.67 -28.42 -28.51
C TRP A 7 0.85 -27.41 -27.36
N ILE A 8 2.02 -27.24 -26.74
CA ILE A 8 2.21 -26.33 -25.60
C ILE A 8 3.46 -25.42 -25.78
N THR A 9 3.79 -25.06 -26.98
CA THR A 9 4.50 -23.78 -27.21
C THR A 9 3.46 -22.78 -27.71
N MET A 10 2.66 -22.26 -26.81
CA MET A 10 1.97 -21.01 -27.04
C MET A 10 3.09 -19.97 -27.18
N THR A 11 3.54 -19.72 -28.39
CA THR A 11 4.34 -18.55 -28.72
C THR A 11 3.53 -17.35 -28.29
N LEU A 12 3.94 -16.67 -27.23
CA LEU A 12 3.38 -15.40 -26.84
C LEU A 12 3.61 -14.46 -28.04
N GLU A 13 2.53 -14.19 -28.79
CA GLU A 13 2.59 -13.14 -29.82
C GLU A 13 2.73 -11.80 -29.08
N ILE A 14 3.89 -11.20 -29.21
CA ILE A 14 4.23 -9.89 -28.64
C ILE A 14 3.90 -8.85 -29.70
N SER A 15 3.07 -7.84 -29.37
CA SER A 15 2.80 -6.76 -30.32
C SER A 15 4.02 -5.82 -30.44
N ASP A 16 4.05 -5.04 -31.53
CA ASP A 16 5.12 -4.07 -31.78
C ASP A 16 5.25 -3.07 -30.61
N GLU A 17 4.12 -2.63 -30.02
CA GLU A 17 4.11 -1.74 -28.87
C GLU A 17 4.69 -2.41 -27.62
N GLN A 18 4.37 -3.70 -27.39
CA GLN A 18 4.94 -4.45 -26.28
C GLN A 18 6.44 -4.65 -26.47
N GLN A 19 6.90 -4.93 -27.70
CA GLN A 19 8.30 -5.06 -28.01
C GLN A 19 9.04 -3.71 -27.78
N ALA A 20 8.45 -2.60 -28.20
CA ALA A 20 9.02 -1.27 -27.97
C ALA A 20 9.19 -0.96 -26.46
N ILE A 21 8.26 -1.42 -25.60
CA ILE A 21 8.38 -1.29 -24.14
C ILE A 21 9.53 -2.14 -23.61
N ILE A 22 9.67 -3.37 -24.10
CA ILE A 22 10.74 -4.28 -23.68
C ILE A 22 12.11 -3.70 -24.07
N ASP A 23 12.24 -3.15 -25.24
CA ASP A 23 13.50 -2.61 -25.78
C ASP A 23 13.87 -1.22 -25.23
N SER A 24 12.90 -0.48 -24.67
CA SER A 24 13.12 0.86 -24.14
C SER A 24 14.20 0.87 -23.06
N LYS A 25 15.13 1.80 -23.15
CA LYS A 25 16.17 2.10 -22.14
C LYS A 25 15.92 3.40 -21.40
N GLU A 26 14.85 4.09 -21.75
CA GLU A 26 14.44 5.37 -21.17
C GLU A 26 13.28 5.21 -20.21
N ASP A 27 13.04 6.22 -19.39
CA ASP A 27 11.86 6.29 -18.54
C ASP A 27 10.59 6.24 -19.38
N THR A 28 9.75 5.25 -19.15
CA THR A 28 8.61 4.95 -20.02
C THR A 28 7.32 4.86 -19.21
N ILE A 29 6.29 5.58 -19.65
CA ILE A 29 4.92 5.46 -19.10
C ILE A 29 4.09 4.67 -20.09
N VAL A 30 3.48 3.57 -19.61
CA VAL A 30 2.63 2.69 -20.42
C VAL A 30 1.18 2.89 -20.02
N ILE A 31 0.37 3.35 -20.97
CA ILE A 31 -1.09 3.48 -20.80
C ILE A 31 -1.76 2.39 -21.63
N SER A 32 -2.54 1.54 -20.99
CA SER A 32 -3.21 0.45 -21.69
C SER A 32 -4.49 -0.01 -20.95
N ASN A 33 -5.42 -0.59 -21.69
CA ASN A 33 -6.66 -1.12 -21.16
C ASN A 33 -6.48 -2.34 -20.23
N PRO A 34 -7.43 -2.63 -19.34
CA PRO A 34 -7.47 -3.91 -18.63
C PRO A 34 -7.38 -5.09 -19.59
N GLY A 35 -6.58 -6.09 -19.29
CA GLY A 35 -6.42 -7.28 -20.13
C GLY A 35 -5.41 -7.15 -21.29
N ALA A 36 -4.81 -5.98 -21.52
CA ALA A 36 -3.82 -5.75 -22.60
C ALA A 36 -2.43 -6.36 -22.34
N GLY A 37 -2.29 -7.27 -21.37
CA GLY A 37 -1.03 -7.96 -21.12
C GLY A 37 0.04 -7.15 -20.38
N LYS A 38 -0.33 -6.08 -19.63
CA LYS A 38 0.63 -5.24 -18.88
C LYS A 38 1.59 -6.04 -18.02
N THR A 39 1.06 -6.96 -17.21
CA THR A 39 1.89 -7.80 -16.32
C THR A 39 2.83 -8.69 -17.12
N THR A 40 2.35 -9.25 -18.22
CA THR A 40 3.14 -10.06 -19.14
C THR A 40 4.27 -9.26 -19.75
N THR A 41 4.00 -8.05 -20.28
CA THR A 41 5.00 -7.16 -20.87
C THR A 41 6.08 -6.75 -19.86
N LEU A 42 5.67 -6.40 -18.61
CA LEU A 42 6.62 -6.08 -17.54
C LEU A 42 7.46 -7.30 -17.15
N SER A 43 6.85 -8.49 -17.12
CA SER A 43 7.60 -9.73 -16.84
C SER A 43 8.63 -10.02 -17.94
N LEU A 44 8.29 -9.82 -19.21
CA LEU A 44 9.20 -9.94 -20.33
C LEU A 44 10.34 -8.91 -20.26
N LYS A 45 10.05 -7.69 -19.85
CA LYS A 45 11.08 -6.67 -19.59
C LYS A 45 12.07 -7.12 -18.51
N VAL A 46 11.57 -7.71 -17.41
CA VAL A 46 12.45 -8.26 -16.37
C VAL A 46 13.33 -9.40 -16.91
N ILE A 47 12.76 -10.27 -17.73
CA ILE A 47 13.52 -11.36 -18.38
C ILE A 47 14.60 -10.80 -19.31
N ASP A 48 14.27 -9.78 -20.11
CA ASP A 48 15.23 -9.09 -20.98
C ASP A 48 16.38 -8.47 -20.18
N LEU A 49 16.09 -7.79 -19.08
CA LEU A 49 17.11 -7.24 -18.19
C LEU A 49 18.04 -8.33 -17.62
N LEU A 50 17.50 -9.47 -17.20
CA LEU A 50 18.29 -10.59 -16.68
C LEU A 50 19.16 -11.23 -17.75
N LYS A 51 18.71 -11.27 -19.01
CA LYS A 51 19.48 -11.77 -20.16
C LYS A 51 20.60 -10.80 -20.56
N ASN A 52 20.39 -9.51 -20.35
CA ASN A 52 21.39 -8.48 -20.58
C ASN A 52 22.32 -8.27 -19.36
N ASP A 53 22.42 -9.30 -18.49
CA ASP A 53 23.30 -9.35 -17.31
C ASP A 53 23.09 -8.21 -16.29
N VAL A 54 21.89 -7.62 -16.25
CA VAL A 54 21.51 -6.75 -15.15
C VAL A 54 21.40 -7.57 -13.87
N SER A 55 22.11 -7.13 -12.83
CA SER A 55 22.06 -7.81 -11.52
C SER A 55 20.63 -7.86 -10.99
N PRO A 56 20.11 -9.06 -10.62
CA PRO A 56 18.73 -9.21 -10.14
C PRO A 56 18.38 -8.30 -8.96
N GLU A 57 19.34 -8.04 -8.07
CA GLU A 57 19.17 -7.18 -6.90
C GLU A 57 18.95 -5.70 -7.27
N LYS A 58 19.29 -5.30 -8.50
CA LYS A 58 19.03 -3.96 -9.05
C LYS A 58 17.68 -3.84 -9.74
N ILE A 59 16.95 -4.94 -9.90
CA ILE A 59 15.62 -4.95 -10.50
C ILE A 59 14.60 -4.84 -9.36
N LEU A 60 13.82 -3.76 -9.36
CA LEU A 60 12.74 -3.53 -8.41
C LEU A 60 11.40 -3.49 -9.13
N CYS A 61 10.51 -4.41 -8.78
CA CYS A 61 9.12 -4.44 -9.24
C CYS A 61 8.20 -4.04 -8.10
N ILE A 62 7.33 -3.06 -8.31
CA ILE A 62 6.39 -2.59 -7.30
C ILE A 62 4.97 -2.83 -7.79
N THR A 63 4.14 -3.40 -6.93
CA THR A 63 2.72 -3.64 -7.19
C THR A 63 1.85 -3.01 -6.09
N TYR A 64 0.54 -2.94 -6.33
CA TYR A 64 -0.36 -2.35 -5.34
C TYR A 64 -0.82 -3.36 -4.27
N THR A 65 -1.01 -4.62 -4.63
CA THR A 65 -1.55 -5.64 -3.72
C THR A 65 -0.62 -6.85 -3.58
N ALA A 66 -0.73 -7.55 -2.44
CA ALA A 66 0.00 -8.81 -2.22
C ALA A 66 -0.37 -9.89 -3.26
N LYS A 67 -1.63 -9.90 -3.73
CA LYS A 67 -2.06 -10.80 -4.80
C LYS A 67 -1.33 -10.50 -6.11
N ALA A 68 -1.29 -9.22 -6.54
CA ALA A 68 -0.57 -8.82 -7.75
C ALA A 68 0.94 -9.07 -7.64
N LYS A 69 1.55 -8.89 -6.44
CA LYS A 69 2.94 -9.29 -6.17
C LYS A 69 3.17 -10.77 -6.48
N LYS A 70 2.31 -11.64 -5.95
CA LYS A 70 2.42 -13.08 -6.17
C LYS A 70 2.22 -13.44 -7.64
N GLU A 71 1.20 -12.92 -8.30
CA GLU A 71 0.92 -13.16 -9.72
C GLU A 71 2.08 -12.72 -10.62
N MET A 72 2.69 -11.57 -10.33
CA MET A 72 3.88 -11.08 -11.04
C MET A 72 5.07 -12.01 -10.83
N PHE A 73 5.35 -12.42 -9.60
CA PHE A 73 6.42 -13.37 -9.31
C PHE A 73 6.22 -14.69 -10.05
N ASP A 74 5.02 -15.28 -9.96
CA ASP A 74 4.70 -16.56 -10.61
C ASP A 74 4.88 -16.46 -12.15
N THR A 75 4.49 -15.32 -12.74
CA THR A 75 4.65 -15.07 -14.17
C THR A 75 6.12 -14.95 -14.57
N ILE A 76 6.89 -14.13 -13.84
CA ILE A 76 8.34 -13.98 -14.07
C ILE A 76 9.05 -15.32 -13.90
N TYR A 77 8.73 -16.03 -12.83
CA TYR A 77 9.35 -17.34 -12.53
C TYR A 77 9.13 -18.34 -13.67
N LYS A 78 7.88 -18.50 -14.12
CA LYS A 78 7.54 -19.39 -15.23
C LYS A 78 8.29 -19.03 -16.50
N MET A 79 8.23 -17.76 -16.91
CA MET A 79 8.90 -17.29 -18.13
C MET A 79 10.42 -17.41 -18.04
N ALA A 80 11.02 -17.10 -16.90
CA ALA A 80 12.45 -17.21 -16.68
C ALA A 80 12.93 -18.67 -16.78
N LYS A 81 12.16 -19.62 -16.23
CA LYS A 81 12.45 -21.05 -16.34
C LYS A 81 12.41 -21.52 -17.78
N GLU A 82 11.41 -21.11 -18.57
CA GLU A 82 11.30 -21.44 -20.01
C GLU A 82 12.50 -20.90 -20.81
N GLN A 83 13.14 -19.82 -20.33
CA GLN A 83 14.31 -19.20 -20.93
C GLN A 83 15.65 -19.70 -20.35
N GLY A 84 15.62 -20.71 -19.47
CA GLY A 84 16.81 -21.30 -18.87
C GLY A 84 17.51 -20.44 -17.81
N ILE A 85 16.84 -19.40 -17.28
CA ILE A 85 17.39 -18.56 -16.22
C ILE A 85 17.40 -19.35 -14.89
N PRO A 86 18.52 -19.42 -14.17
CA PRO A 86 18.61 -20.20 -12.94
C PRO A 86 17.81 -19.57 -11.80
N ASP A 87 17.25 -20.42 -10.93
CA ASP A 87 16.45 -20.02 -9.76
C ASP A 87 17.19 -19.05 -8.85
N SER A 88 18.50 -19.23 -8.71
CA SER A 88 19.35 -18.36 -7.90
C SER A 88 19.36 -16.89 -8.38
N LYS A 89 19.14 -16.64 -9.68
CA LYS A 89 18.96 -15.29 -10.21
C LYS A 89 17.51 -14.80 -9.99
N ILE A 90 16.52 -15.66 -10.23
CA ILE A 90 15.09 -15.27 -10.13
C ILE A 90 14.72 -14.91 -8.71
N MET A 91 15.17 -15.67 -7.72
CA MET A 91 14.86 -15.46 -6.29
C MET A 91 15.46 -14.17 -5.71
N LYS A 92 16.39 -13.54 -6.41
CA LYS A 92 17.03 -12.28 -5.98
C LYS A 92 16.38 -11.03 -6.54
N ILE A 93 15.35 -11.17 -7.38
CA ILE A 93 14.59 -10.03 -7.91
C ILE A 93 13.76 -9.43 -6.77
N ASN A 94 13.84 -8.10 -6.61
CA ASN A 94 13.06 -7.40 -5.60
C ASN A 94 11.63 -7.14 -6.12
N ILE A 95 10.66 -7.91 -5.62
CA ILE A 95 9.24 -7.72 -5.94
C ILE A 95 8.49 -7.37 -4.65
N HIS A 96 7.95 -6.17 -4.57
CA HIS A 96 7.31 -5.65 -3.36
C HIS A 96 5.95 -5.00 -3.67
N THR A 97 5.14 -4.84 -2.63
CA THR A 97 4.08 -3.84 -2.64
C THR A 97 4.67 -2.48 -2.19
N PHE A 98 4.00 -1.36 -2.49
CA PHE A 98 4.45 -0.04 -2.01
C PHE A 98 4.66 -0.02 -0.50
N HIS A 99 3.71 -0.55 0.26
CA HIS A 99 3.82 -0.61 1.73
C HIS A 99 4.95 -1.53 2.18
N GLY A 100 5.11 -2.70 1.55
CA GLY A 100 6.19 -3.63 1.88
C GLY A 100 7.56 -3.02 1.63
N MET A 101 7.76 -2.38 0.48
CA MET A 101 9.01 -1.70 0.16
C MET A 101 9.31 -0.57 1.16
N ALA A 102 8.32 0.26 1.47
CA ALA A 102 8.50 1.35 2.43
C ALA A 102 8.86 0.82 3.83
N PHE A 103 8.20 -0.23 4.27
CA PHE A 103 8.48 -0.87 5.55
C PHE A 103 9.90 -1.45 5.61
N ASP A 104 10.29 -2.21 4.58
CA ASP A 104 11.63 -2.80 4.49
C ASP A 104 12.71 -1.70 4.48
N TYR A 105 12.47 -0.60 3.74
CA TYR A 105 13.38 0.54 3.71
C TYR A 105 13.53 1.20 5.09
N LEU A 106 12.40 1.52 5.74
CA LEU A 106 12.39 2.18 7.05
C LEU A 106 13.03 1.32 8.13
N THR A 107 12.81 0.02 8.10
CA THR A 107 13.41 -0.94 9.04
C THR A 107 14.92 -1.06 8.81
N ASN A 108 15.34 -1.23 7.56
CA ASN A 108 16.75 -1.41 7.20
C ASN A 108 17.59 -0.14 7.46
N THR A 109 16.97 1.03 7.40
CA THR A 109 17.63 2.31 7.73
C THR A 109 17.58 2.65 9.21
N GLY A 110 16.92 1.82 10.05
CA GLY A 110 16.76 2.07 11.49
C GLY A 110 15.84 3.24 11.82
N LEU A 111 15.06 3.74 10.84
CA LEU A 111 14.09 4.83 11.05
C LEU A 111 12.86 4.37 11.83
N ILE A 112 12.55 3.10 11.78
CA ILE A 112 11.54 2.45 12.62
C ILE A 112 12.14 1.23 13.29
N SER A 113 11.77 1.03 14.57
CA SER A 113 12.07 -0.17 15.33
C SER A 113 10.77 -0.74 15.86
N GLY A 114 10.51 -2.01 15.59
CA GLY A 114 9.33 -2.72 16.09
C GLY A 114 8.43 -3.27 14.99
N ASP A 115 7.37 -3.93 15.42
CA ASP A 115 6.42 -4.58 14.53
C ASP A 115 5.34 -3.60 14.05
N ILE A 116 4.75 -3.89 12.89
CA ILE A 116 3.56 -3.19 12.44
C ILE A 116 2.40 -3.51 13.39
N VAL A 117 1.93 -2.48 14.06
CA VAL A 117 0.78 -2.58 14.96
C VAL A 117 -0.50 -2.82 14.14
N GLY A 118 -1.20 -3.88 14.47
CA GLY A 118 -2.49 -4.19 13.85
C GLY A 118 -3.61 -3.22 14.27
N ASN A 119 -4.66 -3.14 13.47
CA ASN A 119 -5.84 -2.29 13.72
C ASN A 119 -6.45 -2.48 15.11
N ASN A 120 -6.35 -3.67 15.66
CA ASN A 120 -6.92 -3.98 16.98
C ASN A 120 -6.21 -3.24 18.12
N LEU A 121 -4.90 -3.04 18.02
CA LEU A 121 -4.17 -2.31 19.06
C LEU A 121 -4.49 -0.81 19.02
N LEU A 122 -4.60 -0.22 17.83
CA LEU A 122 -5.05 1.18 17.69
C LEU A 122 -6.45 1.36 18.28
N ARG A 123 -7.36 0.42 18.00
CA ARG A 123 -8.72 0.46 18.57
C ARG A 123 -8.71 0.33 20.09
N TYR A 124 -7.88 -0.56 20.62
CA TYR A 124 -7.76 -0.75 22.06
C TYR A 124 -7.22 0.53 22.73
N SER A 125 -6.14 1.11 22.21
CA SER A 125 -5.57 2.37 22.74
C SER A 125 -6.56 3.53 22.67
N LEU A 126 -7.35 3.63 21.60
CA LEU A 126 -8.41 4.63 21.50
C LEU A 126 -9.51 4.41 22.55
N LEU A 127 -9.94 3.18 22.78
CA LEU A 127 -10.95 2.86 23.81
C LEU A 127 -10.43 3.18 25.21
N GLU A 128 -9.19 2.81 25.51
CA GLU A 128 -8.55 3.13 26.79
C GLU A 128 -8.42 4.62 27.02
N SER A 129 -8.07 5.40 25.97
CA SER A 129 -8.05 6.85 26.00
C SER A 129 -9.45 7.45 26.26
N PHE A 130 -10.52 6.88 25.71
CA PHE A 130 -11.90 7.31 25.97
C PHE A 130 -12.33 7.02 27.41
N GLU A 131 -11.99 5.87 27.95
CA GLU A 131 -12.34 5.47 29.31
C GLU A 131 -11.62 6.33 30.35
N SER A 132 -10.33 6.62 30.13
CA SER A 132 -9.54 7.43 31.07
C SER A 132 -9.93 8.90 31.12
N ASN A 133 -10.48 9.46 30.04
CA ASN A 133 -10.78 10.90 29.96
C ASN A 133 -12.21 11.28 30.39
N GLN A 134 -13.12 10.34 30.69
CA GLN A 134 -14.52 10.56 31.14
C GLN A 134 -15.32 11.64 30.38
N ALA A 135 -14.87 12.03 29.20
CA ALA A 135 -15.29 13.27 28.57
C ALA A 135 -16.46 13.13 27.59
N LEU A 136 -16.85 11.90 27.26
CA LEU A 136 -17.97 11.67 26.38
C LEU A 136 -19.16 11.11 27.19
N ASN A 137 -20.24 11.88 27.22
CA ASN A 137 -21.53 11.42 27.77
C ASN A 137 -22.24 10.36 26.91
N TYR A 138 -21.49 9.57 26.15
CA TYR A 138 -22.01 8.53 25.28
C TYR A 138 -21.78 7.15 25.92
N GLY A 139 -22.78 6.28 25.80
CA GLY A 139 -22.60 4.89 26.22
C GLY A 139 -21.51 4.18 25.39
N GLN A 140 -20.82 3.23 26.01
CA GLN A 140 -19.74 2.46 25.37
C GLN A 140 -20.17 1.85 24.02
N ASP A 141 -21.37 1.34 23.91
CA ASP A 141 -21.91 0.77 22.66
C ASP A 141 -21.94 1.79 21.51
N TYR A 142 -22.31 3.04 21.80
CA TYR A 142 -22.33 4.10 20.80
C TYR A 142 -20.91 4.45 20.35
N ILE A 143 -19.96 4.54 21.28
CA ILE A 143 -18.55 4.81 20.98
C ILE A 143 -18.00 3.72 20.08
N ILE A 144 -18.17 2.44 20.43
CA ILE A 144 -17.62 1.30 19.68
C ILE A 144 -18.27 1.20 18.30
N GLN A 145 -19.58 1.30 18.20
CA GLN A 145 -20.30 1.04 16.95
C GLN A 145 -20.33 2.21 15.99
N ARG A 146 -20.27 3.44 16.49
CA ARG A 146 -20.51 4.64 15.68
C ARG A 146 -19.31 5.60 15.58
N LEU A 147 -18.55 5.77 16.65
CA LEU A 147 -17.46 6.76 16.70
C LEU A 147 -16.10 6.18 16.37
N LEU A 148 -15.75 5.02 16.95
CA LEU A 148 -14.42 4.46 16.89
C LEU A 148 -13.91 4.31 15.45
N GLY A 149 -14.72 3.75 14.55
CA GLY A 149 -14.34 3.60 13.14
C GLY A 149 -14.14 4.93 12.40
N LYS A 150 -14.91 5.96 12.76
CA LYS A 150 -14.74 7.30 12.16
C LYS A 150 -13.43 7.95 12.63
N ILE A 151 -13.13 7.83 13.92
CA ILE A 151 -11.88 8.34 14.52
C ILE A 151 -10.67 7.65 13.89
N GLU A 152 -10.68 6.33 13.83
CA GLU A 152 -9.63 5.54 13.20
C GLU A 152 -9.37 5.97 11.75
N ASN A 153 -10.42 6.13 10.95
CA ASN A 153 -10.30 6.58 9.58
C ASN A 153 -9.76 8.01 9.47
N SER A 154 -10.19 8.91 10.36
CA SER A 154 -9.70 10.29 10.39
C SER A 154 -8.21 10.35 10.76
N ILE A 155 -7.77 9.57 11.74
CA ILE A 155 -6.35 9.45 12.12
C ILE A 155 -5.53 8.97 10.92
N ARG A 156 -5.96 7.91 10.26
CA ARG A 156 -5.28 7.38 9.07
C ARG A 156 -5.19 8.41 7.95
N TYR A 157 -6.29 9.11 7.70
CA TYR A 157 -6.35 10.15 6.67
C TYR A 157 -5.37 11.28 6.96
N ILE A 158 -5.37 11.83 8.17
CA ILE A 158 -4.46 12.93 8.56
C ILE A 158 -3.00 12.46 8.54
N LYS A 159 -2.71 11.25 9.02
CA LYS A 159 -1.37 10.64 8.92
C LYS A 159 -0.88 10.50 7.48
N SER A 160 -1.78 10.22 6.53
CA SER A 160 -1.39 10.08 5.12
C SER A 160 -0.85 11.38 4.49
N PHE A 161 -1.12 12.55 5.10
CA PHE A 161 -0.55 13.83 4.73
C PHE A 161 0.72 14.21 5.51
N GLY A 162 1.24 13.30 6.35
CA GLY A 162 2.39 13.58 7.20
C GLY A 162 2.12 14.66 8.26
N ILE A 163 0.85 14.86 8.64
CA ILE A 163 0.45 15.79 9.68
C ILE A 163 0.60 15.10 11.03
N THR A 164 1.42 15.67 11.90
CA THR A 164 1.66 15.24 13.27
C THR A 164 0.87 16.15 14.25
N PRO A 165 0.58 15.71 15.47
CA PRO A 165 -0.20 16.51 16.44
C PRO A 165 0.37 17.89 16.71
N ASP A 166 1.68 18.03 16.75
CA ASP A 166 2.39 19.30 16.95
C ASP A 166 2.18 20.32 15.83
N LYS A 167 1.75 19.86 14.64
CA LYS A 167 1.42 20.72 13.49
C LYS A 167 -0.04 21.16 13.48
N ILE A 168 -0.86 20.69 14.42
CA ILE A 168 -2.26 21.05 14.50
C ILE A 168 -2.42 22.29 15.39
N ASP A 169 -2.81 23.40 14.79
CA ASP A 169 -3.24 24.58 15.54
C ASP A 169 -4.68 24.37 16.05
N LEU A 170 -4.79 23.95 17.31
CA LEU A 170 -6.08 23.65 17.94
C LEU A 170 -7.04 24.83 17.89
N LYS A 171 -6.59 26.05 18.23
CA LYS A 171 -7.46 27.24 18.26
C LYS A 171 -7.97 27.58 16.87
N LYS A 172 -7.11 27.51 15.86
CA LYS A 172 -7.50 27.78 14.48
C LYS A 172 -8.47 26.71 13.97
N THR A 173 -8.23 25.45 14.30
CA THR A 173 -9.09 24.33 13.91
C THR A 173 -10.46 24.41 14.60
N GLU A 174 -10.51 24.74 15.88
CA GLU A 174 -11.74 24.95 16.63
C GLU A 174 -12.57 26.10 16.04
N ASN A 175 -11.94 27.23 15.70
CA ASN A 175 -12.61 28.35 15.04
C ASN A 175 -13.19 27.96 13.66
N ILE A 176 -12.46 27.18 12.86
CA ILE A 176 -12.96 26.69 11.58
C ILE A 176 -14.17 25.79 11.79
N ILE A 177 -14.11 24.89 12.76
CA ILE A 177 -15.22 24.01 13.12
C ILE A 177 -16.47 24.82 13.50
N GLU A 178 -16.31 25.83 14.37
CA GLU A 178 -17.42 26.70 14.78
C GLU A 178 -18.08 27.44 13.61
N GLN A 179 -17.27 27.86 12.62
CA GLN A 179 -17.76 28.64 11.48
C GLN A 179 -18.37 27.77 10.37
N THR A 180 -17.87 26.55 10.20
CA THR A 180 -18.21 25.72 9.05
C THR A 180 -19.10 24.53 9.37
N TRP A 181 -19.13 24.09 10.62
CA TRP A 181 -19.88 22.92 11.03
C TRP A 181 -21.32 23.27 11.37
N SER A 182 -22.26 22.65 10.65
CA SER A 182 -23.67 22.70 11.05
C SER A 182 -23.96 21.52 11.98
N PRO A 183 -24.45 21.77 13.21
CA PRO A 183 -24.79 20.71 14.14
C PRO A 183 -25.79 19.74 13.51
N THR A 184 -25.50 18.46 13.57
CA THR A 184 -26.46 17.41 13.22
C THR A 184 -27.08 16.84 14.51
N ALA A 185 -28.22 16.17 14.40
CA ALA A 185 -28.88 15.52 15.55
C ALA A 185 -27.96 14.52 16.31
N SER A 186 -26.82 14.15 15.71
CA SER A 186 -25.92 13.13 16.24
C SER A 186 -24.55 13.66 16.64
N PHE A 187 -24.19 14.92 16.35
CA PHE A 187 -22.83 15.45 16.59
C PHE A 187 -22.85 16.97 16.75
N SER A 188 -22.47 17.44 17.91
CA SER A 188 -22.35 18.87 18.21
C SER A 188 -20.96 19.41 17.86
N VAL A 189 -20.80 20.75 17.82
CA VAL A 189 -19.49 21.41 17.70
C VAL A 189 -18.56 21.01 18.85
N GLU A 190 -19.12 20.87 20.04
CA GLU A 190 -18.39 20.47 21.26
C GLU A 190 -17.87 19.02 21.15
N ASP A 191 -18.68 18.13 20.59
CA ASP A 191 -18.24 16.75 20.32
C ASP A 191 -17.07 16.70 19.33
N LEU A 192 -17.08 17.57 18.32
CA LEU A 192 -16.00 17.67 17.33
C LEU A 192 -14.70 18.20 17.94
N LYS A 193 -14.79 19.17 18.85
CA LYS A 193 -13.64 19.69 19.60
C LYS A 193 -13.03 18.63 20.51
N LYS A 194 -13.87 17.91 21.24
CA LYS A 194 -13.45 16.74 22.05
C LYS A 194 -12.81 15.68 21.19
N PHE A 195 -13.39 15.38 20.04
CA PHE A 195 -12.82 14.45 19.08
C PHE A 195 -11.41 14.84 18.64
N LEU A 196 -11.17 16.13 18.36
CA LEU A 196 -9.85 16.62 17.98
C LEU A 196 -8.82 16.44 19.11
N GLN A 197 -9.21 16.65 20.35
CA GLN A 197 -8.36 16.41 21.52
C GLN A 197 -8.02 14.91 21.68
N TYR A 198 -8.99 14.02 21.48
CA TYR A 198 -8.72 12.58 21.47
C TYR A 198 -7.84 12.13 20.31
N TYR A 199 -8.00 12.75 19.15
CA TYR A 199 -7.11 12.49 18.02
C TYR A 199 -5.65 12.78 18.39
N ILE A 200 -5.42 13.88 19.09
CA ILE A 200 -4.08 14.31 19.50
C ILE A 200 -3.51 13.34 20.55
N SER A 201 -4.26 13.03 21.60
CA SER A 201 -3.81 12.12 22.66
C SER A 201 -3.68 10.66 22.20
N GLY A 202 -4.46 10.20 21.23
CA GLY A 202 -4.36 8.84 20.68
C GLY A 202 -3.32 8.71 19.54
N TYR A 203 -2.67 9.81 19.15
CA TYR A 203 -1.59 9.77 18.17
C TYR A 203 -0.25 9.44 18.84
N GLU A 204 -0.04 9.86 20.08
CA GLU A 204 1.13 9.59 20.92
C GLU A 204 1.12 8.16 21.44
#